data_fe46125eb31d8dd6fe6818dd6ee06f03
#
_entry.id   fe46125eb31d8dd6fe6818dd6ee06f03
#
_cell.length_a   1.000
_cell.length_b   1.000
_cell.length_c   1.000
_cell.angle_alpha   90.00
_cell.angle_beta   90.00
_cell.angle_gamma   90.00
#
_symmetry.space_group_name_H-M   'P 1'
#
loop_
_entity.id
_entity.type
_entity.pdbx_description
1 polymer ?
#
loop_
_entity_poly.entity_id
_entity_poly.type
_entity_poly.pdbx_seq_one_letter_code
_entity_poly.pdbx_strand_id
1 'polypeptide(L)'
;NMTTGYESILFLLAWYSITITLFTAILSPVFLNDCITFFGVLGKGMGSLFREFVIGADSFGQLSSGIPNRILSGLMYWLIVAIVMGILFIITGLLIVGIGYQVGKIYRKYCWDILSIIVAITSAAIVIYFGEWIKNAIPINLMVFLLLSHVIYIGIRCYVKGWMEERGYF
;
A
#
# COMPACT_ATOMS: atom_id res chain seq x y z
N ASN A 1 7.88 -23.45 -6.05
CA ASN A 1 7.10 -22.51 -6.85
C ASN A 1 6.85 -21.21 -6.08
N MET A 2 7.83 -20.30 -6.15
CA MET A 2 7.75 -18.97 -5.51
C MET A 2 6.64 -18.09 -6.09
N THR A 3 6.39 -18.19 -7.39
CA THR A 3 5.37 -17.40 -8.11
C THR A 3 3.94 -17.73 -7.69
N THR A 4 3.58 -19.00 -7.58
CA THR A 4 2.23 -19.42 -7.16
C THR A 4 1.89 -19.02 -5.72
N GLY A 5 2.88 -19.04 -4.83
CA GLY A 5 2.68 -18.58 -3.44
C GLY A 5 2.45 -17.08 -3.34
N TYR A 6 3.17 -16.31 -4.13
CA TYR A 6 3.08 -14.85 -4.18
C TYR A 6 1.74 -14.38 -4.76
N GLU A 7 1.32 -14.95 -5.88
CA GLU A 7 0.03 -14.65 -6.50
C GLU A 7 -1.15 -14.96 -5.57
N SER A 8 -1.11 -16.09 -4.88
CA SER A 8 -2.15 -16.46 -3.91
C SER A 8 -2.22 -15.50 -2.73
N ILE A 9 -1.09 -15.02 -2.24
CA ILE A 9 -1.02 -14.07 -1.12
C ILE A 9 -1.54 -12.70 -1.53
N LEU A 10 -1.09 -12.17 -2.67
CA LEU A 10 -1.58 -10.91 -3.21
C LEU A 10 -3.07 -10.95 -3.49
N PHE A 11 -3.54 -12.03 -4.11
CA PHE A 11 -4.95 -12.22 -4.40
C PHE A 11 -5.79 -12.20 -3.12
N LEU A 12 -5.37 -12.91 -2.09
CA LEU A 12 -6.12 -12.99 -0.84
C LEU A 12 -6.06 -11.70 -0.02
N LEU A 13 -4.90 -11.05 0.06
CA LEU A 13 -4.79 -9.75 0.70
C LEU A 13 -5.64 -8.69 -0.01
N ALA A 14 -5.57 -8.65 -1.33
CA ALA A 14 -6.38 -7.74 -2.14
C ALA A 14 -7.86 -8.06 -2.03
N TRP A 15 -8.26 -9.31 -2.20
CA TRP A 15 -9.65 -9.73 -2.11
C TRP A 15 -10.25 -9.46 -0.74
N TYR A 16 -9.54 -9.84 0.31
CA TYR A 16 -9.99 -9.65 1.69
C TYR A 16 -10.10 -8.16 2.03
N SER A 17 -9.06 -7.36 1.76
CA SER A 17 -9.06 -5.93 2.03
C SER A 17 -10.10 -5.19 1.20
N ILE A 18 -10.20 -5.50 -0.09
CA ILE A 18 -11.18 -4.89 -0.99
C ILE A 18 -12.60 -5.26 -0.56
N THR A 19 -12.88 -6.53 -0.30
CA THR A 19 -14.23 -6.98 0.08
C THR A 19 -14.69 -6.34 1.38
N ILE A 20 -13.85 -6.31 2.40
CA ILE A 20 -14.19 -5.66 3.68
C ILE A 20 -14.35 -4.16 3.52
N THR A 21 -13.45 -3.52 2.80
CA THR A 21 -13.51 -2.07 2.56
C THR A 21 -14.78 -1.70 1.79
N LEU A 22 -15.10 -2.43 0.72
CA LEU A 22 -16.31 -2.20 -0.06
C LEU A 22 -17.57 -2.44 0.76
N PHE A 23 -17.62 -3.54 1.50
CA PHE A 23 -18.76 -3.87 2.35
C PHE A 23 -19.00 -2.81 3.42
N THR A 24 -17.94 -2.36 4.07
CA THR A 24 -18.01 -1.29 5.07
C THR A 24 -18.43 0.04 4.43
N ALA A 25 -17.92 0.38 3.26
CA ALA A 25 -18.25 1.59 2.54
C ALA A 25 -19.74 1.62 2.09
N ILE A 26 -20.28 0.48 1.69
CA ILE A 26 -21.70 0.36 1.31
C ILE A 26 -22.61 0.58 2.52
N LEU A 27 -22.24 0.04 3.68
CA LEU A 27 -23.05 0.10 4.90
C LEU A 27 -22.87 1.38 5.71
N SER A 28 -21.77 2.11 5.53
CA SER A 28 -21.47 3.32 6.28
C SER A 28 -21.14 4.49 5.34
N PRO A 29 -22.05 5.50 5.21
CA PRO A 29 -21.78 6.69 4.41
C PRO A 29 -20.60 7.52 4.93
N VAL A 30 -20.41 7.56 6.23
CA VAL A 30 -19.28 8.27 6.87
C VAL A 30 -17.94 7.63 6.49
N PHE A 31 -17.87 6.31 6.53
CA PHE A 31 -16.69 5.57 6.08
C PHE A 31 -16.42 5.75 4.59
N LEU A 32 -17.45 5.75 3.76
CA LEU A 32 -17.32 6.00 2.32
C LEU A 32 -16.70 7.37 2.04
N ASN A 33 -17.15 8.41 2.73
CA ASN A 33 -16.60 9.76 2.59
C ASN A 33 -15.12 9.80 3.01
N ASP A 34 -14.77 9.13 4.10
CA ASP A 34 -13.39 9.03 4.57
C ASP A 34 -12.51 8.21 3.62
N CYS A 35 -13.03 7.17 2.98
CA CYS A 35 -12.33 6.44 1.93
C CYS A 35 -12.02 7.33 0.73
N ILE A 36 -12.97 8.12 0.27
CA ILE A 36 -12.77 9.06 -0.84
C ILE A 36 -11.69 10.08 -0.50
N THR A 37 -11.71 10.62 0.71
CA THR A 37 -10.68 11.57 1.19
C THR A 37 -9.31 10.90 1.26
N PHE A 38 -9.22 9.69 1.81
CA PHE A 38 -7.97 8.92 1.90
C PHE A 38 -7.35 8.64 0.53
N PHE A 39 -8.13 8.13 -0.40
CA PHE A 39 -7.64 7.87 -1.76
C PHE A 39 -7.31 9.15 -2.52
N GLY A 40 -8.01 10.25 -2.27
CA GLY A 40 -7.70 11.56 -2.81
C GLY A 40 -6.32 12.06 -2.36
N VAL A 41 -6.00 11.93 -1.08
CA VAL A 41 -4.68 12.30 -0.53
C VAL A 41 -3.59 11.37 -1.08
N LEU A 42 -3.87 10.08 -1.18
CA LEU A 42 -2.93 9.10 -1.73
C LEU A 42 -2.63 9.37 -3.21
N GLY A 43 -3.65 9.69 -4.00
CA GLY A 43 -3.51 10.08 -5.40
C GLY A 43 -2.68 11.36 -5.58
N LYS A 44 -2.88 12.36 -4.72
CA LYS A 44 -2.05 13.58 -4.71
C LYS A 44 -0.58 13.28 -4.36
N GLY A 45 -0.35 12.41 -3.38
CA GLY A 45 1.00 11.97 -3.00
C GLY A 45 1.71 11.24 -4.13
N MET A 46 1.01 10.32 -4.81
CA MET A 46 1.55 9.62 -5.98
C MET A 46 1.83 10.57 -7.15
N GLY A 47 0.94 11.52 -7.41
CA GLY A 47 1.13 12.55 -8.42
C GLY A 47 2.34 13.44 -8.12
N SER A 48 2.57 13.79 -6.85
CA SER A 48 3.75 14.53 -6.39
C SER A 48 5.04 13.73 -6.62
N LEU A 49 5.07 12.45 -6.28
CA LEU A 49 6.22 11.57 -6.54
C LEU A 49 6.52 11.46 -8.03
N PHE A 50 5.51 11.27 -8.86
CA PHE A 50 5.68 11.24 -10.31
C PHE A 50 6.27 12.54 -10.84
N ARG A 51 5.77 13.68 -10.35
CA ARG A 51 6.30 14.99 -10.70
C ARG A 51 7.78 15.14 -10.34
N GLU A 52 8.18 14.71 -9.15
CA GLU A 52 9.59 14.73 -8.73
C GLU A 52 10.47 13.83 -9.61
N PHE A 53 9.96 12.68 -10.04
CA PHE A 53 10.66 11.82 -10.98
C PHE A 53 10.86 12.49 -12.34
N VAL A 54 9.84 13.18 -12.83
CA VAL A 54 9.91 13.93 -14.10
C VAL A 54 10.93 15.07 -13.99
N ILE A 55 10.93 15.83 -12.90
CA ILE A 55 11.90 16.91 -12.67
C ILE A 55 13.32 16.36 -12.59
N GLY A 56 13.54 15.26 -11.89
CA GLY A 56 14.84 14.60 -11.81
C GLY A 56 15.33 14.12 -13.18
N ALA A 57 14.47 13.47 -13.96
CA ALA A 57 14.79 13.03 -15.30
C ALA A 57 15.10 14.20 -16.26
N ASP A 58 14.36 15.29 -16.16
CA ASP A 58 14.62 16.53 -16.91
C ASP A 58 16.00 17.10 -16.57
N SER A 59 16.38 17.14 -15.31
CA SER A 59 17.70 17.59 -14.87
C SER A 59 18.84 16.76 -15.51
N PHE A 60 18.68 15.46 -15.59
CA PHE A 60 19.62 14.59 -16.32
C PHE A 60 19.57 14.82 -17.84
N GLY A 61 18.41 15.03 -18.42
CA GLY A 61 18.23 15.34 -19.83
C GLY A 61 18.93 16.64 -20.26
N GLN A 62 19.06 17.62 -19.36
CA GLN A 62 19.79 18.86 -19.62
C GLN A 62 21.27 18.66 -19.94
N LEU A 63 21.85 17.51 -19.58
CA LEU A 63 23.22 17.17 -19.99
C LEU A 63 23.41 17.11 -21.51
N SER A 64 22.36 16.90 -22.27
CA SER A 64 22.39 16.92 -23.74
C SER A 64 22.52 18.32 -24.33
N SER A 65 22.31 19.38 -23.55
CA SER A 65 22.33 20.77 -24.02
C SER A 65 23.71 21.24 -24.53
N GLY A 66 24.79 20.52 -24.17
CA GLY A 66 26.15 20.76 -24.67
C GLY A 66 26.40 20.27 -26.11
N ILE A 67 25.49 19.56 -26.73
CA ILE A 67 25.61 19.03 -28.08
C ILE A 67 25.25 20.11 -29.11
N PRO A 68 26.15 20.45 -30.08
CA PRO A 68 25.92 21.58 -31.00
C PRO A 68 24.82 21.29 -32.06
N ASN A 69 24.56 20.04 -32.37
CA ASN A 69 23.50 19.67 -33.33
C ASN A 69 22.15 19.62 -32.62
N ARG A 70 21.22 20.47 -33.04
CA ARG A 70 19.90 20.63 -32.45
C ARG A 70 19.04 19.36 -32.49
N ILE A 71 19.09 18.60 -33.58
CA ILE A 71 18.34 17.36 -33.73
C ILE A 71 18.94 16.28 -32.87
N LEU A 72 20.26 16.13 -32.87
CA LEU A 72 20.96 15.17 -32.03
C LEU A 72 20.81 15.47 -30.55
N SER A 73 20.89 16.74 -30.12
CA SER A 73 20.64 17.17 -28.76
C SER A 73 19.21 16.81 -28.29
N GLY A 74 18.19 17.04 -29.13
CA GLY A 74 16.81 16.67 -28.82
C GLY A 74 16.61 15.16 -28.67
N LEU A 75 17.19 14.37 -29.56
CA LEU A 75 17.12 12.91 -29.49
C LEU A 75 17.82 12.36 -28.24
N MET A 76 19.00 12.89 -27.92
CA MET A 76 19.75 12.49 -26.72
C MET A 76 19.02 12.89 -25.45
N TYR A 77 18.39 14.07 -25.41
CA TYR A 77 17.54 14.49 -24.28
C TYR A 77 16.43 13.48 -24.00
N TRP A 78 15.65 13.13 -25.00
CA TRP A 78 14.55 12.17 -24.85
C TRP A 78 15.04 10.77 -24.46
N LEU A 79 16.18 10.35 -25.01
CA LEU A 79 16.79 9.07 -24.67
C LEU A 79 17.21 9.03 -23.19
N ILE A 80 17.88 10.07 -22.71
CA ILE A 80 18.33 10.18 -21.31
C ILE A 80 17.12 10.22 -20.37
N VAL A 81 16.11 11.03 -20.68
CA VAL A 81 14.89 11.12 -19.87
C VAL A 81 14.18 9.76 -19.80
N ALA A 82 14.04 9.07 -20.94
CA ALA A 82 13.41 7.75 -20.98
C ALA A 82 14.17 6.69 -20.15
N ILE A 83 15.49 6.68 -20.23
CA ILE A 83 16.34 5.76 -19.45
C ILE A 83 16.22 6.04 -17.95
N VAL A 84 16.33 7.30 -17.52
CA VAL A 84 16.25 7.68 -16.10
C VAL A 84 14.87 7.37 -15.53
N MET A 85 13.80 7.70 -16.26
CA MET A 85 12.43 7.36 -15.84
C MET A 85 12.22 5.85 -15.74
N GLY A 86 12.70 5.09 -16.70
CA GLY A 86 12.64 3.63 -16.70
C GLY A 86 13.34 3.02 -15.50
N ILE A 87 14.54 3.48 -15.16
CA ILE A 87 15.28 3.03 -13.97
C ILE A 87 14.52 3.36 -12.68
N LEU A 88 14.00 4.57 -12.55
CA LEU A 88 13.24 4.98 -11.37
C LEU A 88 11.96 4.15 -11.20
N PHE A 89 11.23 3.88 -12.28
CA PHE A 89 10.06 3.01 -12.23
C PHE A 89 10.40 1.57 -11.85
N ILE A 90 11.49 1.02 -12.38
CA ILE A 90 11.94 -0.33 -12.03
C ILE A 90 12.31 -0.41 -10.56
N ILE A 91 13.09 0.53 -10.04
CA ILE A 91 13.49 0.56 -8.63
C ILE A 91 12.27 0.68 -7.72
N THR A 92 11.34 1.59 -8.02
CA THR A 92 10.11 1.78 -7.25
C THR A 92 9.24 0.51 -7.29
N GLY A 93 9.09 -0.10 -8.47
CA GLY A 93 8.36 -1.34 -8.64
C GLY A 93 8.96 -2.49 -7.83
N LEU A 94 10.28 -2.66 -7.84
CA LEU A 94 10.98 -3.69 -7.06
C LEU A 94 10.83 -3.47 -5.55
N LEU A 95 10.88 -2.22 -5.09
CA LEU A 95 10.64 -1.88 -3.68
C LEU A 95 9.23 -2.23 -3.25
N ILE A 96 8.21 -1.84 -4.03
CA ILE A 96 6.81 -2.15 -3.74
C ILE A 96 6.58 -3.67 -3.71
N VAL A 97 7.09 -4.38 -4.71
CA VAL A 97 6.99 -5.84 -4.79
C VAL A 97 7.71 -6.52 -3.61
N GLY A 98 8.91 -6.06 -3.26
CA GLY A 98 9.67 -6.59 -2.12
C GLY A 98 8.95 -6.41 -0.79
N ILE A 99 8.43 -5.22 -0.54
CA ILE A 99 7.63 -4.93 0.67
C ILE A 99 6.36 -5.79 0.69
N GLY A 100 5.63 -5.85 -0.42
CA GLY A 100 4.42 -6.67 -0.54
C GLY A 100 4.69 -8.15 -0.30
N TYR A 101 5.80 -8.68 -0.80
CA TYR A 101 6.21 -10.06 -0.55
C TYR A 101 6.47 -10.33 0.94
N GLN A 102 7.21 -9.46 1.62
CA GLN A 102 7.51 -9.62 3.05
C GLN A 102 6.25 -9.54 3.90
N VAL A 103 5.40 -8.55 3.64
CA VAL A 103 4.11 -8.41 4.34
C VAL A 103 3.23 -9.64 4.11
N GLY A 104 3.13 -10.12 2.87
CA GLY A 104 2.37 -11.31 2.52
C GLY A 104 2.89 -12.57 3.21
N LYS A 105 4.21 -12.73 3.31
CA LYS A 105 4.84 -13.85 4.02
C LYS A 105 4.50 -13.85 5.51
N ILE A 106 4.59 -12.69 6.16
CA ILE A 106 4.23 -12.50 7.57
C ILE A 106 2.74 -12.80 7.78
N TYR A 107 1.89 -12.23 6.95
CA TYR A 107 0.45 -12.43 7.03
C TYR A 107 0.07 -13.90 6.89
N ARG A 108 0.64 -14.61 5.93
CA ARG A 108 0.40 -16.05 5.73
C ARG A 108 0.86 -16.87 6.92
N LYS A 109 2.01 -16.56 7.49
CA LYS A 109 2.56 -17.34 8.62
C LYS A 109 1.74 -17.15 9.90
N TYR A 110 1.31 -15.93 10.21
CA TYR A 110 0.77 -15.58 11.52
C TYR A 110 -0.72 -15.30 11.55
N CYS A 111 -1.30 -14.89 10.41
CA CYS A 111 -2.69 -14.41 10.35
C CYS A 111 -3.60 -15.25 9.46
N TRP A 112 -3.18 -16.45 9.07
CA TRP A 112 -3.94 -17.32 8.21
C TRP A 112 -4.84 -18.27 9.03
N ASP A 113 -5.84 -17.70 9.69
CA ASP A 113 -6.81 -18.48 10.46
C ASP A 113 -8.20 -17.81 10.50
N ILE A 114 -9.16 -18.53 11.04
CA ILE A 114 -10.54 -18.05 11.21
C ILE A 114 -10.60 -16.83 12.13
N LEU A 115 -9.70 -16.74 13.11
CA LEU A 115 -9.64 -15.63 14.05
C LEU A 115 -9.37 -14.30 13.33
N SER A 116 -8.53 -14.29 12.32
CA SER A 116 -8.27 -13.09 11.51
C SER A 116 -9.53 -12.63 10.77
N ILE A 117 -10.32 -13.55 10.27
CA ILE A 117 -11.61 -13.23 9.61
C ILE A 117 -12.59 -12.62 10.62
N ILE A 118 -12.69 -13.22 11.80
CA ILE A 118 -13.56 -12.71 12.88
C ILE A 118 -13.13 -11.31 13.30
N VAL A 119 -11.83 -11.05 13.50
CA VAL A 119 -11.31 -9.74 13.87
C VAL A 119 -11.62 -8.69 12.78
N ALA A 120 -11.50 -9.04 11.52
CA ALA A 120 -11.81 -8.12 10.43
C ALA A 120 -13.30 -7.79 10.37
N ILE A 121 -14.18 -8.78 10.49
CA ILE A 121 -15.63 -8.56 10.52
C ILE A 121 -16.00 -7.70 11.74
N THR A 122 -15.40 -7.95 12.90
CA THR A 122 -15.62 -7.15 14.11
C THR A 122 -15.15 -5.72 13.93
N SER A 123 -13.98 -5.50 13.35
CA SER A 123 -13.46 -4.16 13.06
C SER A 123 -14.36 -3.39 12.09
N ALA A 124 -14.85 -4.05 11.04
CA ALA A 124 -15.80 -3.47 10.12
C ALA A 124 -17.13 -3.10 10.80
N ALA A 125 -17.65 -3.97 11.66
CA ALA A 125 -18.87 -3.71 12.43
C ALA A 125 -18.70 -2.50 13.37
N ILE A 126 -17.55 -2.39 14.06
CA ILE A 126 -17.25 -1.24 14.93
C ILE A 126 -17.25 0.05 14.12
N VAL A 127 -16.62 0.08 12.95
CA VAL A 127 -16.61 1.26 12.08
C VAL A 127 -18.01 1.60 11.58
N ILE A 128 -18.83 0.61 11.24
CA ILE A 128 -20.19 0.85 10.75
C ILE A 128 -21.10 1.44 11.84
N TYR A 129 -21.06 0.86 13.03
CA TYR A 129 -21.99 1.27 14.12
C TYR A 129 -21.47 2.46 14.94
N PHE A 130 -20.17 2.59 15.10
CA PHE A 130 -19.55 3.61 15.96
C PHE A 130 -18.69 4.62 15.20
N GLY A 131 -18.74 4.64 13.88
CA GLY A 131 -17.90 5.51 13.04
C GLY A 131 -18.04 6.99 13.38
N GLU A 132 -19.25 7.50 13.53
CA GLU A 132 -19.50 8.90 13.91
C GLU A 132 -18.97 9.21 15.31
N TRP A 133 -19.21 8.32 16.25
CA TRP A 133 -18.71 8.48 17.63
C TRP A 133 -17.17 8.50 17.67
N ILE A 134 -16.53 7.63 16.91
CA ILE A 134 -15.05 7.59 16.79
C ILE A 134 -14.52 8.89 16.20
N LYS A 135 -15.15 9.41 15.14
CA LYS A 135 -14.75 10.68 14.52
C LYS A 135 -14.94 11.88 15.45
N ASN A 136 -15.98 11.87 16.27
CA ASN A 136 -16.21 12.93 17.25
C ASN A 136 -15.25 12.86 18.45
N ALA A 137 -14.85 11.65 18.84
CA ALA A 137 -13.91 11.44 19.94
C ALA A 137 -12.45 11.69 19.53
N ILE A 138 -12.08 11.24 18.33
CA ILE A 138 -10.72 11.34 17.78
C ILE A 138 -10.83 11.84 16.34
N PRO A 139 -10.17 12.95 15.95
CA PRO A 139 -10.20 13.46 14.59
C PRO A 139 -9.31 12.61 13.66
N ILE A 140 -9.73 11.38 13.42
CA ILE A 140 -9.01 10.41 12.57
C ILE A 140 -9.88 10.01 11.39
N ASN A 141 -9.23 9.77 10.23
CA ASN A 141 -9.89 9.17 9.07
C ASN A 141 -10.23 7.70 9.39
N LEU A 142 -11.47 7.29 9.17
CA LEU A 142 -11.93 5.93 9.50
C LEU A 142 -11.21 4.85 8.70
N MET A 143 -10.76 5.14 7.48
CA MET A 143 -9.95 4.21 6.69
C MET A 143 -8.58 3.98 7.35
N VAL A 144 -7.96 5.05 7.83
CA VAL A 144 -6.69 4.97 8.58
C VAL A 144 -6.90 4.22 9.90
N PHE A 145 -8.00 4.45 10.59
CA PHE A 145 -8.36 3.72 11.81
C PHE A 145 -8.49 2.23 11.55
N LEU A 146 -9.18 1.83 10.48
CA LEU A 146 -9.34 0.43 10.09
C LEU A 146 -8.00 -0.22 9.74
N LEU A 147 -7.17 0.46 8.96
CA LEU A 147 -5.83 -0.02 8.59
C LEU A 147 -4.91 -0.17 9.81
N LEU A 148 -4.91 0.82 10.72
CA LEU A 148 -4.12 0.75 11.95
C LEU A 148 -4.58 -0.40 12.86
N SER A 149 -5.87 -0.64 12.97
CA SER A 149 -6.42 -1.77 13.74
C SER A 149 -5.90 -3.11 13.20
N HIS A 150 -5.84 -3.26 11.88
CA HIS A 150 -5.28 -4.46 11.24
C HIS A 150 -3.77 -4.59 11.47
N VAL A 151 -3.01 -3.50 11.35
CA VAL A 151 -1.56 -3.49 11.59
C VAL A 151 -1.25 -3.86 13.05
N ILE A 152 -2.00 -3.30 14.00
CA ILE A 152 -1.85 -3.62 15.42
C ILE A 152 -2.17 -5.10 15.67
N TYR A 153 -3.25 -5.61 15.08
CA TYR A 153 -3.62 -7.02 15.20
C TYR A 153 -2.53 -7.95 14.66
N ILE A 154 -1.99 -7.65 13.48
CA ILE A 154 -0.89 -8.43 12.87
C ILE A 154 0.33 -8.39 13.80
N GLY A 155 0.69 -7.24 14.36
CA GLY A 155 1.80 -7.09 15.29
C GLY A 155 1.63 -7.92 16.55
N ILE A 156 0.44 -7.89 17.17
CA ILE A 156 0.12 -8.70 18.34
C ILE A 156 0.20 -10.19 18.02
N ARG A 157 -0.34 -10.62 16.89
CA ARG A 157 -0.31 -12.04 16.47
C ARG A 157 1.12 -12.52 16.22
N CYS A 158 1.95 -11.71 15.56
CA CYS A 158 3.36 -12.04 15.36
C CYS A 158 4.10 -12.21 16.68
N TYR A 159 3.86 -11.30 17.62
CA TYR A 159 4.49 -11.34 18.94
C TYR A 159 4.07 -12.60 19.71
N VAL A 160 2.77 -12.87 19.80
CA VAL A 160 2.22 -14.02 20.55
C VAL A 160 2.69 -15.34 19.95
N LYS A 161 2.63 -15.51 18.63
CA LYS A 161 3.09 -16.75 17.99
C LYS A 161 4.61 -16.93 18.09
N GLY A 162 5.38 -15.88 17.93
CA GLY A 162 6.83 -15.94 18.14
C GLY A 162 7.18 -16.36 19.57
N TRP A 163 6.50 -15.80 20.56
CA TRP A 163 6.69 -16.18 21.97
C TRP A 163 6.30 -17.64 22.26
N MET A 164 5.24 -18.15 21.61
CA MET A 164 4.84 -19.56 21.74
C MET A 164 5.85 -20.50 21.08
N GLU A 165 6.36 -20.16 19.90
CA GLU A 165 7.41 -20.93 19.20
C GLU A 165 8.68 -21.04 20.04
N GLU A 166 9.13 -19.94 20.66
CA GLU A 166 10.31 -19.92 21.55
C GLU A 166 10.14 -20.83 22.79
N ARG A 167 8.92 -21.01 23.25
CA ARG A 167 8.61 -21.86 24.42
C ARG A 167 8.22 -23.30 24.08
N GLY A 168 8.27 -23.67 22.81
CA GLY A 168 8.03 -25.04 22.35
C GLY A 168 6.57 -25.51 22.41
N TYR A 169 5.61 -24.58 22.35
CA TYR A 169 4.19 -24.92 22.27
C TYR A 169 3.73 -25.34 20.88
N PHE A 170 4.60 -25.29 19.89
CA PHE A 170 4.38 -25.79 18.52
C PHE A 170 5.60 -26.52 17.99
#